data_5f0152fa976516b0a87cb1db2ae1e1bb
#
_entry.id   5f0152fa976516b0a87cb1db2ae1e1bb
#
_cell.length_a   1.000
_cell.length_b   1.000
_cell.length_c   1.000
_cell.angle_alpha   90.00
_cell.angle_beta   90.00
_cell.angle_gamma   90.00
#
_symmetry.space_group_name_H-M   'P 1'
#
loop_
_entity.id
_entity.type
_entity.pdbx_description
1 polymer ?
#
loop_
_entity_poly.entity_id
_entity_poly.type
_entity_poly.pdbx_seq_one_letter_code
_entity_poly.pdbx_strand_id
1 'polypeptide(L)'
;MSNLIELKFTIVLIGGKDVGKTQFLLKYTDDYFPETHVASIGVEYKTKTLIKGKYKITLNIWDSAGQEHFKSITKTFFNNTAGIIFIYDICKRTTFSGPTGIKNWIKDAEEYGNFECAICGNLIGSEKYRQVPFSDLKELAIKKNFGCFETCPKTGKNINEAFDYLVEKIIKNRTEDELVKEFGIKEGKKSKTLSKKNINHKKNC
;
A
#
# COMPACT_ATOMS: atom_id res chain seq x y z
N MET A 1 29.64 10.43 3.93
CA MET A 1 28.24 9.92 4.10
C MET A 1 27.81 9.42 2.72
N SER A 2 27.55 8.12 2.57
CA SER A 2 27.06 7.58 1.30
C SER A 2 25.68 8.18 1.03
N ASN A 3 25.52 8.85 -0.13
CA ASN A 3 24.22 9.35 -0.55
C ASN A 3 23.27 8.17 -0.74
N LEU A 4 22.19 8.12 0.03
CA LEU A 4 21.14 7.12 -0.14
C LEU A 4 20.40 7.39 -1.46
N ILE A 5 20.07 6.32 -2.17
CA ILE A 5 19.22 6.39 -3.37
C ILE A 5 17.78 6.55 -2.90
N GLU A 6 17.15 7.67 -3.29
CA GLU A 6 15.76 7.95 -2.89
C GLU A 6 14.76 7.33 -3.88
N LEU A 7 13.88 6.48 -3.34
CA LEU A 7 12.83 5.79 -4.08
C LEU A 7 11.45 6.12 -3.49
N LYS A 8 10.41 6.05 -4.33
CA LYS A 8 9.02 6.25 -3.93
C LYS A 8 8.16 5.10 -4.43
N PHE A 9 7.66 4.27 -3.52
CA PHE A 9 6.77 3.16 -3.85
C PHE A 9 5.32 3.51 -3.53
N THR A 10 4.45 3.30 -4.49
CA THR A 10 3.00 3.35 -4.26
C THR A 10 2.51 1.95 -3.90
N ILE A 11 1.91 1.80 -2.74
CA ILE A 11 1.31 0.55 -2.24
C ILE A 11 -0.19 0.75 -2.13
N VAL A 12 -0.96 -0.21 -2.59
CA VAL A 12 -2.43 -0.18 -2.52
C VAL A 12 -2.92 -1.30 -1.61
N LEU A 13 -3.79 -0.94 -0.65
CA LEU A 13 -4.50 -1.90 0.19
C LEU A 13 -5.84 -2.24 -0.46
N ILE A 14 -6.08 -3.50 -0.77
CA ILE A 14 -7.29 -3.99 -1.44
C ILE A 14 -7.98 -5.05 -0.59
N GLY A 15 -9.29 -4.96 -0.48
CA GLY A 15 -10.12 -5.91 0.26
C GLY A 15 -11.53 -5.40 0.43
N GLY A 16 -12.45 -6.28 0.78
CA GLY A 16 -13.85 -5.95 1.00
C GLY A 16 -14.08 -4.91 2.11
N LYS A 17 -15.34 -4.53 2.27
CA LYS A 17 -15.75 -3.66 3.37
C LYS A 17 -15.50 -4.35 4.72
N ASP A 18 -15.13 -3.59 5.74
CA ASP A 18 -14.99 -4.02 7.13
C ASP A 18 -13.95 -5.15 7.37
N VAL A 19 -12.96 -5.31 6.47
CA VAL A 19 -11.84 -6.25 6.67
C VAL A 19 -10.67 -5.63 7.45
N GLY A 20 -10.81 -4.39 7.93
CA GLY A 20 -9.82 -3.73 8.78
C GLY A 20 -8.63 -3.10 8.03
N LYS A 21 -8.79 -2.71 6.75
CA LYS A 21 -7.72 -2.06 5.96
C LYS A 21 -7.21 -0.78 6.62
N THR A 22 -8.11 0.10 7.03
CA THR A 22 -7.76 1.36 7.70
C THR A 22 -7.07 1.14 9.04
N GLN A 23 -7.54 0.18 9.84
CA GLN A 23 -6.88 -0.18 11.09
C GLN A 23 -5.47 -0.76 10.85
N PHE A 24 -5.32 -1.56 9.80
CA PHE A 24 -4.04 -2.11 9.35
C PHE A 24 -3.09 -0.98 8.92
N LEU A 25 -3.57 0.00 8.14
CA LEU A 25 -2.81 1.16 7.71
C LEU A 25 -2.35 2.03 8.89
N LEU A 26 -3.27 2.42 9.77
CA LEU A 26 -2.99 3.25 10.94
C LEU A 26 -2.01 2.56 11.90
N LYS A 27 -2.15 1.24 12.09
CA LYS A 27 -1.21 0.49 12.89
C LYS A 27 0.20 0.47 12.29
N TYR A 28 0.30 0.34 10.97
CA TYR A 28 1.60 0.38 10.30
C TYR A 28 2.25 1.76 10.34
N THR A 29 1.48 2.82 10.04
CA THR A 29 2.05 4.17 9.86
C THR A 29 2.26 4.90 11.18
N ASP A 30 1.29 4.84 12.07
CA ASP A 30 1.20 5.68 13.26
C ASP A 30 1.33 4.88 14.58
N ASP A 31 1.50 3.55 14.48
CA ASP A 31 1.41 2.60 15.63
C ASP A 31 0.11 2.76 16.45
N TYR A 32 -0.96 3.19 15.78
CA TYR A 32 -2.25 3.52 16.38
C TYR A 32 -3.32 2.50 15.98
N PHE A 33 -4.15 2.11 16.96
CA PHE A 33 -5.33 1.29 16.74
C PHE A 33 -6.57 2.01 17.30
N PRO A 34 -7.52 2.42 16.44
CA PRO A 34 -8.76 3.05 16.91
C PRO A 34 -9.64 2.05 17.66
N GLU A 35 -10.06 2.38 18.88
CA GLU A 35 -10.95 1.54 19.70
C GLU A 35 -12.37 1.46 19.11
N THR A 36 -12.79 2.52 18.43
CA THR A 36 -14.09 2.58 17.75
C THR A 36 -13.93 2.40 16.27
N HIS A 37 -14.78 1.57 15.67
CA HIS A 37 -14.81 1.39 14.22
C HIS A 37 -15.36 2.65 13.56
N VAL A 38 -14.50 3.45 12.96
CA VAL A 38 -14.91 4.55 12.08
C VAL A 38 -14.90 4.00 10.65
N ALA A 39 -16.06 3.98 10.01
CA ALA A 39 -16.14 3.61 8.60
C ALA A 39 -15.35 4.65 7.79
N SER A 40 -14.40 4.19 6.98
CA SER A 40 -13.64 5.08 6.10
C SER A 40 -14.56 5.68 5.04
N ILE A 41 -14.61 7.01 4.96
CA ILE A 41 -15.35 7.75 3.94
C ILE A 41 -14.32 8.20 2.89
N GLY A 42 -14.23 7.48 1.77
CA GLY A 42 -13.32 7.82 0.67
C GLY A 42 -12.01 7.03 0.69
N VAL A 43 -11.01 7.55 0.00
CA VAL A 43 -9.66 6.96 -0.09
C VAL A 43 -8.76 7.67 0.92
N GLU A 44 -8.21 6.91 1.87
CA GLU A 44 -7.19 7.43 2.78
C GLU A 44 -5.80 7.24 2.19
N TYR A 45 -4.94 8.22 2.43
CA TYR A 45 -3.57 8.23 1.96
C TYR A 45 -2.62 8.51 3.12
N LYS A 46 -1.65 7.65 3.29
CA LYS A 46 -0.59 7.79 4.30
C LYS A 46 0.79 7.60 3.69
N THR A 47 1.78 8.19 4.32
CA THR A 47 3.18 8.03 3.93
C THR A 47 4.01 7.49 5.08
N LYS A 48 4.98 6.63 4.76
CA LYS A 48 6.00 6.17 5.71
C LYS A 48 7.34 6.08 5.01
N THR A 49 8.38 6.64 5.61
CA THR A 49 9.75 6.52 5.09
C THR A 49 10.53 5.47 5.85
N LEU A 50 11.26 4.65 5.14
CA LEU A 50 12.12 3.60 5.71
C LEU A 50 13.46 3.54 4.97
N ILE A 51 14.46 2.93 5.62
CA ILE A 51 15.78 2.72 5.03
C ILE A 51 15.99 1.21 4.87
N LYS A 52 16.31 0.78 3.66
CA LYS A 52 16.68 -0.61 3.34
C LYS A 52 18.00 -0.61 2.57
N GLY A 53 19.08 -0.98 3.25
CA GLY A 53 20.44 -0.94 2.69
C GLY A 53 20.82 0.45 2.21
N LYS A 54 21.10 0.60 0.92
CA LYS A 54 21.46 1.89 0.28
C LYS A 54 20.26 2.73 -0.17
N TYR A 55 19.03 2.27 0.09
CA TYR A 55 17.82 2.94 -0.35
C TYR A 55 17.10 3.66 0.80
N LYS A 56 16.69 4.90 0.56
CA LYS A 56 15.72 5.63 1.35
C LYS A 56 14.39 5.58 0.60
N ILE A 57 13.42 4.85 1.15
CA ILE A 57 12.18 4.54 0.46
C ILE A 57 11.03 5.26 1.13
N THR A 58 10.29 6.06 0.36
CA THR A 58 9.03 6.65 0.79
C THR A 58 7.90 5.79 0.27
N LEU A 59 7.16 5.15 1.18
CA LEU A 59 5.94 4.43 0.85
C LEU A 59 4.77 5.41 0.82
N ASN A 60 4.06 5.44 -0.29
CA ASN A 60 2.77 6.09 -0.43
C ASN A 60 1.70 5.01 -0.39
N ILE A 61 0.95 4.94 0.70
CA ILE A 61 0.01 3.85 0.95
C ILE A 61 -1.41 4.38 0.77
N TRP A 62 -2.15 3.74 -0.11
CA TRP A 62 -3.54 4.06 -0.41
C TRP A 62 -4.45 3.02 0.22
N ASP A 63 -5.34 3.46 1.12
CA ASP A 63 -6.44 2.65 1.63
C ASP A 63 -7.67 2.88 0.74
N SER A 64 -8.07 1.85 0.02
CA SER A 64 -9.33 1.87 -0.69
C SER A 64 -10.45 1.58 0.30
N ALA A 65 -11.34 2.53 0.54
CA ALA A 65 -12.45 2.43 1.50
C ALA A 65 -13.48 1.33 1.14
N GLY A 66 -13.05 0.10 0.85
CA GLY A 66 -13.90 -1.07 0.63
C GLY A 66 -15.08 -0.86 -0.33
N GLN A 67 -15.00 0.17 -1.17
CA GLN A 67 -16.08 0.48 -2.10
C GLN A 67 -16.14 -0.61 -3.17
N GLU A 68 -17.26 -1.28 -3.22
CA GLU A 68 -17.65 -2.36 -4.14
C GLU A 68 -17.64 -1.94 -5.63
N HIS A 69 -17.33 -0.66 -5.90
CA HIS A 69 -17.26 -0.06 -7.21
C HIS A 69 -15.83 0.20 -7.70
N PHE A 70 -14.88 -0.66 -7.32
CA PHE A 70 -13.47 -0.56 -7.79
C PHE A 70 -13.35 -0.54 -9.34
N LYS A 71 -14.39 -0.95 -10.05
CA LYS A 71 -14.42 -0.88 -11.53
C LYS A 71 -14.28 0.54 -12.09
N SER A 72 -14.57 1.58 -11.30
CA SER A 72 -14.45 2.98 -11.72
C SER A 72 -13.13 3.67 -11.33
N ILE A 73 -12.36 3.09 -10.39
CA ILE A 73 -11.09 3.66 -9.91
C ILE A 73 -9.87 3.12 -10.70
N THR A 74 -10.09 2.20 -11.59
CA THR A 74 -9.27 1.10 -12.05
C THR A 74 -7.95 1.42 -12.73
N LYS A 75 -7.87 2.29 -13.72
CA LYS A 75 -6.61 2.52 -14.45
C LYS A 75 -5.65 3.47 -13.75
N THR A 76 -6.18 4.49 -13.11
CA THR A 76 -5.37 5.56 -12.50
C THR A 76 -4.67 5.09 -11.22
N PHE A 77 -5.31 4.19 -10.45
CA PHE A 77 -4.72 3.64 -9.22
C PHE A 77 -3.60 2.64 -9.48
N PHE A 78 -3.75 1.81 -10.50
CA PHE A 78 -2.73 0.81 -10.84
C PHE A 78 -1.55 1.40 -11.61
N ASN A 79 -1.73 2.55 -12.26
CA ASN A 79 -0.62 3.28 -12.86
C ASN A 79 0.37 3.73 -11.77
N ASN A 80 1.61 3.26 -11.82
CA ASN A 80 2.68 3.50 -10.86
C ASN A 80 2.54 2.76 -9.51
N THR A 81 1.67 1.77 -9.39
CA THR A 81 1.63 0.90 -8.21
C THR A 81 2.82 -0.05 -8.23
N ALA A 82 3.63 0.00 -7.18
CA ALA A 82 4.78 -0.90 -7.00
C ALA A 82 4.35 -2.23 -6.38
N GLY A 83 3.32 -2.22 -5.53
CA GLY A 83 2.85 -3.41 -4.85
C GLY A 83 1.44 -3.30 -4.29
N ILE A 84 0.84 -4.45 -4.04
CA ILE A 84 -0.53 -4.58 -3.54
C ILE A 84 -0.54 -5.48 -2.30
N ILE A 85 -1.28 -5.07 -1.28
CA ILE A 85 -1.61 -5.93 -0.13
C ILE A 85 -3.11 -6.22 -0.19
N PHE A 86 -3.45 -7.48 -0.42
CA PHE A 86 -4.82 -7.98 -0.36
C PHE A 86 -5.18 -8.35 1.07
N ILE A 87 -6.26 -7.79 1.60
CA ILE A 87 -6.67 -7.98 3.00
C ILE A 87 -8.07 -8.58 3.05
N TYR A 88 -8.22 -9.65 3.86
CA TYR A 88 -9.51 -10.26 4.16
C TYR A 88 -9.63 -10.52 5.67
N ASP A 89 -10.85 -10.73 6.16
CA ASP A 89 -11.12 -11.10 7.55
C ASP A 89 -11.13 -12.61 7.71
N ILE A 90 -10.26 -13.16 8.55
CA ILE A 90 -10.19 -14.61 8.80
C ILE A 90 -11.48 -15.17 9.44
N CYS A 91 -12.28 -14.31 10.08
CA CYS A 91 -13.54 -14.66 10.69
C CYS A 91 -14.74 -14.58 9.72
N LYS A 92 -14.51 -14.13 8.46
CA LYS A 92 -15.59 -13.93 7.49
C LYS A 92 -15.24 -14.54 6.13
N ARG A 93 -15.65 -15.78 5.89
CA ARG A 93 -15.33 -16.56 4.67
C ARG A 93 -15.66 -15.80 3.37
N THR A 94 -16.72 -15.02 3.35
CA THR A 94 -17.15 -14.26 2.19
C THR A 94 -16.13 -13.21 1.73
N THR A 95 -15.28 -12.72 2.64
CA THR A 95 -14.21 -11.76 2.32
C THR A 95 -13.00 -12.41 1.66
N PHE A 96 -12.87 -13.73 1.78
CA PHE A 96 -11.83 -14.53 1.13
C PHE A 96 -12.28 -15.06 -0.24
N SER A 97 -13.45 -15.72 -0.32
CA SER A 97 -13.92 -16.46 -1.52
C SER A 97 -15.34 -16.11 -1.99
N GLY A 98 -16.00 -15.10 -1.38
CA GLY A 98 -17.31 -14.62 -1.80
C GLY A 98 -17.23 -13.67 -3.02
N PRO A 99 -18.38 -13.12 -3.48
CA PRO A 99 -18.44 -12.21 -4.61
C PRO A 99 -17.55 -10.98 -4.48
N THR A 100 -17.36 -10.47 -3.26
CA THR A 100 -16.45 -9.36 -2.91
C THR A 100 -15.19 -9.84 -2.20
N GLY A 101 -14.88 -11.13 -2.32
CA GLY A 101 -13.71 -11.74 -1.70
C GLY A 101 -12.42 -11.45 -2.46
N ILE A 102 -11.28 -11.58 -1.74
CA ILE A 102 -9.96 -11.26 -2.31
C ILE A 102 -9.61 -12.07 -3.55
N LYS A 103 -10.17 -13.28 -3.73
CA LYS A 103 -9.92 -14.08 -4.94
C LYS A 103 -10.37 -13.37 -6.22
N ASN A 104 -11.47 -12.63 -6.17
CA ASN A 104 -11.94 -11.82 -7.29
C ASN A 104 -11.10 -10.56 -7.46
N TRP A 105 -10.75 -9.89 -6.36
CA TRP A 105 -9.87 -8.73 -6.40
C TRP A 105 -8.49 -9.03 -6.99
N ILE A 106 -7.93 -10.20 -6.68
CA ILE A 106 -6.67 -10.66 -7.27
C ILE A 106 -6.82 -10.83 -8.78
N LYS A 107 -7.91 -11.49 -9.24
CA LYS A 107 -8.19 -11.68 -10.65
C LYS A 107 -8.34 -10.34 -11.38
N ASP A 108 -9.09 -9.40 -10.78
CA ASP A 108 -9.29 -8.09 -11.38
C ASP A 108 -7.96 -7.29 -11.46
N ALA A 109 -7.12 -7.35 -10.42
CA ALA A 109 -5.82 -6.68 -10.42
C ALA A 109 -4.85 -7.24 -11.48
N GLU A 110 -4.87 -8.55 -11.74
CA GLU A 110 -4.05 -9.21 -12.77
C GLU A 110 -4.33 -8.70 -14.18
N GLU A 111 -5.53 -8.13 -14.45
CA GLU A 111 -5.88 -7.52 -15.74
C GLU A 111 -5.14 -6.17 -15.99
N TYR A 112 -4.62 -5.53 -14.92
CA TYR A 112 -3.97 -4.22 -15.01
C TYR A 112 -2.44 -4.27 -15.01
N GLY A 113 -1.84 -5.39 -14.67
CA GLY A 113 -0.39 -5.55 -14.68
C GLY A 113 0.12 -6.61 -13.71
N ASN A 114 1.46 -6.73 -13.71
CA ASN A 114 2.17 -7.59 -12.77
C ASN A 114 2.67 -6.75 -11.59
N PHE A 115 2.09 -6.97 -10.43
CA PHE A 115 2.46 -6.28 -9.20
C PHE A 115 3.13 -7.25 -8.23
N GLU A 116 4.03 -6.74 -7.39
CA GLU A 116 4.44 -7.51 -6.23
C GLU A 116 3.30 -7.52 -5.22
N CYS A 117 2.95 -8.70 -4.70
CA CYS A 117 1.75 -8.85 -3.88
C CYS A 117 2.00 -9.60 -2.59
N ALA A 118 1.25 -9.23 -1.56
CA ALA A 118 1.07 -9.98 -0.33
C ALA A 118 -0.42 -10.17 -0.02
N ILE A 119 -0.76 -11.25 0.66
CA ILE A 119 -2.12 -11.52 1.14
C ILE A 119 -2.09 -11.56 2.67
N CYS A 120 -2.94 -10.76 3.31
CA CYS A 120 -3.06 -10.66 4.75
C CYS A 120 -4.43 -11.16 5.21
N GLY A 121 -4.45 -12.25 5.94
CA GLY A 121 -5.61 -12.72 6.70
C GLY A 121 -5.68 -11.95 8.02
N ASN A 122 -6.61 -11.02 8.12
CA ASN A 122 -6.68 -10.08 9.22
C ASN A 122 -7.60 -10.61 10.33
N LEU A 123 -7.09 -10.64 11.55
CA LEU A 123 -7.88 -10.95 12.73
C LEU A 123 -8.43 -9.66 13.35
N ILE A 124 -9.69 -9.33 13.07
CA ILE A 124 -10.38 -8.16 13.60
C ILE A 124 -11.14 -8.50 14.88
N GLY A 125 -11.77 -9.65 14.90
CA GLY A 125 -12.56 -10.13 16.03
C GLY A 125 -11.82 -11.15 16.91
N SER A 126 -12.51 -12.20 17.31
CA SER A 126 -11.94 -13.28 18.10
C SER A 126 -11.64 -14.49 17.23
N GLU A 127 -10.46 -15.08 17.40
CA GLU A 127 -10.03 -16.26 16.65
C GLU A 127 -10.96 -17.47 16.78
N LYS A 128 -11.74 -17.53 17.85
CA LYS A 128 -12.78 -18.57 18.03
C LYS A 128 -13.84 -18.59 16.92
N TYR A 129 -13.99 -17.48 16.19
CA TYR A 129 -14.92 -17.34 15.07
C TYR A 129 -14.26 -17.54 13.70
N ARG A 130 -13.04 -18.06 13.66
CA ARG A 130 -12.31 -18.32 12.41
C ARG A 130 -13.14 -19.15 11.43
N GLN A 131 -13.25 -18.65 10.20
CA GLN A 131 -13.91 -19.33 9.08
C GLN A 131 -12.94 -19.67 7.94
N VAL A 132 -11.78 -19.01 7.90
CA VAL A 132 -10.74 -19.23 6.88
C VAL A 132 -9.52 -19.85 7.56
N PRO A 133 -9.22 -21.14 7.34
CA PRO A 133 -7.99 -21.76 7.82
C PRO A 133 -6.75 -21.14 7.18
N PHE A 134 -5.63 -21.15 7.88
CA PHE A 134 -4.36 -20.65 7.35
C PHE A 134 -3.89 -21.44 6.11
N SER A 135 -4.25 -22.73 6.03
CA SER A 135 -3.98 -23.56 4.85
C SER A 135 -4.53 -22.98 3.56
N ASP A 136 -5.75 -22.42 3.58
CA ASP A 136 -6.39 -21.83 2.41
C ASP A 136 -5.65 -20.59 1.92
N LEU A 137 -5.20 -19.75 2.88
CA LEU A 137 -4.35 -18.60 2.57
C LEU A 137 -3.03 -19.04 1.95
N LYS A 138 -2.38 -20.04 2.57
CA LYS A 138 -1.08 -20.56 2.11
C LYS A 138 -1.18 -21.15 0.70
N GLU A 139 -2.21 -21.94 0.43
CA GLU A 139 -2.46 -22.51 -0.90
C GLU A 139 -2.63 -21.44 -1.97
N LEU A 140 -3.46 -20.41 -1.68
CA LEU A 140 -3.67 -19.30 -2.61
C LEU A 140 -2.37 -18.51 -2.86
N ALA A 141 -1.61 -18.25 -1.82
CA ALA A 141 -0.36 -17.50 -1.92
C ALA A 141 0.71 -18.27 -2.71
N ILE A 142 0.86 -19.57 -2.50
CA ILE A 142 1.77 -20.42 -3.27
C ILE A 142 1.37 -20.42 -4.75
N LYS A 143 0.07 -20.62 -5.05
CA LYS A 143 -0.44 -20.64 -6.42
C LYS A 143 -0.16 -19.33 -7.17
N LYS A 144 -0.16 -18.19 -6.45
CA LYS A 144 0.03 -16.85 -7.02
C LYS A 144 1.45 -16.30 -6.87
N ASN A 145 2.34 -17.02 -6.20
CA ASN A 145 3.69 -16.54 -5.83
C ASN A 145 3.66 -15.22 -5.02
N PHE A 146 2.70 -15.11 -4.10
CA PHE A 146 2.52 -13.97 -3.21
C PHE A 146 3.03 -14.26 -1.80
N GLY A 147 3.36 -13.21 -1.02
CA GLY A 147 3.54 -13.34 0.42
C GLY A 147 2.23 -13.65 1.12
N CYS A 148 2.29 -14.38 2.26
CA CYS A 148 1.09 -14.66 3.04
C CYS A 148 1.35 -14.44 4.54
N PHE A 149 0.44 -13.70 5.17
CA PHE A 149 0.55 -13.32 6.57
C PHE A 149 -0.81 -13.41 7.25
N GLU A 150 -0.85 -13.92 8.47
CA GLU A 150 -1.98 -13.66 9.37
C GLU A 150 -1.62 -12.48 10.25
N THR A 151 -2.43 -11.44 10.18
CA THR A 151 -2.18 -10.15 10.80
C THR A 151 -3.23 -9.80 11.85
N CYS A 152 -2.86 -8.98 12.82
CA CYS A 152 -3.79 -8.46 13.81
C CYS A 152 -3.50 -6.99 14.06
N PRO A 153 -4.33 -6.04 13.58
CA PRO A 153 -4.12 -4.61 13.76
C PRO A 153 -4.09 -4.18 15.23
N LYS A 154 -4.85 -4.84 16.09
CA LYS A 154 -4.89 -4.54 17.51
C LYS A 154 -3.54 -4.74 18.19
N THR A 155 -2.81 -5.80 17.84
CA THR A 155 -1.51 -6.11 18.44
C THR A 155 -0.32 -5.70 17.58
N GLY A 156 -0.53 -5.38 16.29
CA GLY A 156 0.53 -5.13 15.32
C GLY A 156 1.15 -6.38 14.72
N LYS A 157 0.68 -7.60 15.09
CA LYS A 157 1.25 -8.87 14.64
C LYS A 157 1.35 -8.93 13.12
N ASN A 158 2.54 -9.22 12.60
CA ASN A 158 2.88 -9.45 11.20
C ASN A 158 2.54 -8.30 10.23
N ILE A 159 2.23 -7.09 10.71
CA ILE A 159 1.92 -5.95 9.85
C ILE A 159 3.21 -5.40 9.24
N ASN A 160 4.24 -5.18 10.05
CA ASN A 160 5.55 -4.71 9.55
C ASN A 160 6.16 -5.75 8.61
N GLU A 161 6.06 -7.04 8.96
CA GLU A 161 6.58 -8.16 8.17
C GLU A 161 5.93 -8.23 6.78
N ALA A 162 4.64 -7.93 6.66
CA ALA A 162 3.93 -7.90 5.39
C ALA A 162 4.44 -6.77 4.47
N PHE A 163 4.64 -5.57 5.02
CA PHE A 163 5.21 -4.46 4.26
C PHE A 163 6.69 -4.68 3.93
N ASP A 164 7.48 -5.18 4.88
CA ASP A 164 8.90 -5.48 4.67
C ASP A 164 9.09 -6.51 3.57
N TYR A 165 8.34 -7.60 3.59
CA TYR A 165 8.33 -8.60 2.53
C TYR A 165 8.05 -7.97 1.15
N LEU A 166 7.02 -7.11 1.08
CA LEU A 166 6.61 -6.49 -0.18
C LEU A 166 7.72 -5.57 -0.72
N VAL A 167 8.28 -4.72 0.14
CA VAL A 167 9.38 -3.81 -0.21
C VAL A 167 10.61 -4.58 -0.67
N GLU A 168 11.00 -5.62 0.07
CA GLU A 168 12.16 -6.45 -0.29
C GLU A 168 11.94 -7.18 -1.62
N LYS A 169 10.74 -7.66 -1.87
CA LYS A 169 10.39 -8.32 -3.14
C LYS A 169 10.43 -7.34 -4.31
N ILE A 170 9.93 -6.11 -4.15
CA ILE A 170 10.03 -5.05 -5.16
C ILE A 170 11.49 -4.75 -5.51
N ILE A 171 12.35 -4.64 -4.50
CA ILE A 171 13.78 -4.36 -4.68
C ILE A 171 14.49 -5.54 -5.34
N LYS A 172 14.23 -6.75 -4.86
CA LYS A 172 14.92 -7.97 -5.32
C LYS A 172 14.62 -8.32 -6.79
N ASN A 173 13.42 -8.03 -7.25
CA ASN A 173 12.96 -8.39 -8.60
C ASN A 173 13.31 -7.33 -9.66
N ARG A 174 14.11 -6.32 -9.31
CA ARG A 174 14.54 -5.23 -10.21
C ARG A 174 16.02 -4.94 -10.05
N THR A 175 16.65 -4.55 -11.13
CA THR A 175 17.99 -3.95 -11.09
C THR A 175 17.92 -2.54 -10.51
N GLU A 176 19.06 -2.00 -10.09
CA GLU A 176 19.11 -0.63 -9.58
C GLU A 176 18.64 0.40 -10.61
N ASP A 177 19.04 0.25 -11.87
CA ASP A 177 18.65 1.16 -12.95
C ASP A 177 17.14 1.13 -13.19
N GLU A 178 16.50 -0.04 -13.13
CA GLU A 178 15.05 -0.20 -13.20
C GLU A 178 14.36 0.47 -12.01
N LEU A 179 14.86 0.27 -10.79
CA LEU A 179 14.31 0.91 -9.59
C LEU A 179 14.36 2.43 -9.69
N VAL A 180 15.50 2.99 -10.09
CA VAL A 180 15.67 4.43 -10.24
C VAL A 180 14.82 4.97 -11.37
N LYS A 181 14.70 4.26 -12.48
CA LYS A 181 13.88 4.65 -13.63
C LYS A 181 12.38 4.68 -13.30
N GLU A 182 11.90 3.64 -12.59
CA GLU A 182 10.48 3.48 -12.27
C GLU A 182 10.07 4.32 -11.05
N PHE A 183 10.89 4.32 -10.00
CA PHE A 183 10.53 4.81 -8.67
C PHE A 183 11.45 5.91 -8.13
N GLY A 184 12.50 6.30 -8.85
CA GLY A 184 13.42 7.34 -8.43
C GLY A 184 12.73 8.69 -8.31
N ILE A 185 13.02 9.42 -7.23
CA ILE A 185 12.53 10.77 -7.03
C ILE A 185 13.33 11.69 -7.97
N LYS A 186 12.66 12.20 -9.02
CA LYS A 186 13.25 13.22 -9.87
C LYS A 186 13.36 14.52 -9.06
N GLU A 187 14.58 14.99 -8.80
CA GLU A 187 14.77 16.33 -8.24
C GLU A 187 14.00 17.34 -9.09
N GLY A 188 12.99 17.97 -8.50
CA GLY A 188 12.27 19.05 -9.16
C GLY A 188 13.27 20.12 -9.54
N LYS A 189 13.31 20.54 -10.84
CA LYS A 189 14.05 21.72 -11.27
C LYS A 189 13.73 22.85 -10.29
N LYS A 190 14.73 23.29 -9.51
CA LYS A 190 14.62 24.47 -8.64
C LYS A 190 14.02 25.57 -9.49
N SER A 191 12.84 26.05 -9.12
CA SER A 191 12.22 27.21 -9.76
C SER A 191 13.22 28.34 -9.66
N LYS A 192 13.70 28.83 -10.84
CA LYS A 192 14.53 30.04 -10.91
C LYS A 192 13.72 31.15 -10.26
N THR A 193 14.18 31.59 -9.09
CA THR A 193 13.70 32.80 -8.41
C THR A 193 13.71 33.94 -9.42
N LEU A 194 12.54 34.46 -9.73
CA LEU A 194 12.39 35.66 -10.51
C LEU A 194 13.07 36.80 -9.76
N SER A 195 14.23 37.22 -10.25
CA SER A 195 14.94 38.41 -9.77
C SER A 195 14.01 39.61 -9.87
N LYS A 196 13.81 40.29 -8.74
CA LYS A 196 13.10 41.57 -8.66
C LYS A 196 13.70 42.54 -9.67
N LYS A 197 12.98 42.87 -10.74
CA LYS A 197 13.29 44.05 -11.56
C LYS A 197 12.97 45.29 -10.73
N ASN A 198 14.00 46.10 -10.48
CA ASN A 198 13.92 47.45 -9.91
C ASN A 198 12.94 48.30 -10.71
N ILE A 199 11.88 48.72 -10.09
CA ILE A 199 11.00 49.77 -10.59
C ILE A 199 11.62 51.11 -10.13
N ASN A 200 12.40 51.73 -10.98
CA ASN A 200 12.83 53.13 -10.79
C ASN A 200 11.64 54.04 -11.03
N HIS A 201 11.11 54.59 -9.97
CA HIS A 201 10.24 55.76 -10.05
C HIS A 201 11.11 56.98 -10.49
N LYS A 202 11.00 57.40 -11.72
CA LYS A 202 11.29 58.78 -12.09
C LYS A 202 10.11 59.66 -11.71
N LYS A 203 10.33 60.50 -10.71
CA LYS A 203 9.57 61.76 -10.54
C LYS A 203 9.99 62.68 -11.65
N ASN A 204 9.04 63.30 -12.34
CA ASN A 204 9.20 64.62 -12.96
C ASN A 204 7.82 65.29 -13.08
N CYS A 205 7.80 66.50 -12.48
CA CYS A 205 6.95 67.67 -12.67
C CYS A 205 5.43 67.47 -12.76
#